data_9ed7a8d0b068c56d2bc9141b7c1a2a2d
#
_entry.id   9ed7a8d0b068c56d2bc9141b7c1a2a2d
#
_cell.length_a   1.000
_cell.length_b   1.000
_cell.length_c   1.000
_cell.angle_alpha   90.00
_cell.angle_beta   90.00
_cell.angle_gamma   90.00
#
_symmetry.space_group_name_H-M   'P 1'
#
loop_
_entity.id
_entity.type
_entity.pdbx_description
1 polymer ?
#
loop_
_entity_poly.entity_id
_entity_poly.type
_entity_poly.pdbx_seq_one_letter_code
_entity_poly.pdbx_strand_id
1 'polypeptide(L)'
;NRGQLVRVALVGYTNVGKSTIMNLLSKSDVFAENKLFATLDTTVRKVVIDNMPLLLTDTVGFIRKLPQQLMESFKSTLDEVREADLLVHVLDIAHPNFEEQFEVVNETLNEIDNKEKPTIIVFNKIDAYQPPLAELNEPEEDIRTLDSLKKSWMSKMGKTKCVFISATDKENVEELKEVLYEEVKAIFKVRYPYNNFLY
;
A
#
# COMPACT_ATOMS: atom_id res chain seq x y z
N ASN A 1 -3.47 10.59 21.99
CA ASN A 1 -3.97 9.30 22.46
C ASN A 1 -3.95 8.28 21.32
N ARG A 2 -2.92 7.42 21.27
CA ARG A 2 -2.72 6.44 20.19
C ARG A 2 -3.92 5.47 20.03
N GLY A 3 -4.69 5.24 21.10
CA GLY A 3 -5.83 4.31 21.09
C GLY A 3 -7.07 4.79 20.34
N GLN A 4 -7.14 6.08 19.99
CA GLN A 4 -8.30 6.66 19.31
C GLN A 4 -8.09 6.87 17.81
N LEU A 5 -6.85 6.80 17.32
CA LEU A 5 -6.55 7.02 15.91
C LEU A 5 -6.73 5.74 15.10
N VAL A 6 -7.22 5.90 13.88
CA VAL A 6 -7.25 4.80 12.92
C VAL A 6 -5.82 4.43 12.53
N ARG A 7 -5.51 3.15 12.55
CA ARG A 7 -4.18 2.62 12.22
C ARG A 7 -4.17 2.09 10.79
N VAL A 8 -3.24 2.61 10.00
CA VAL A 8 -3.06 2.24 8.60
C VAL A 8 -1.66 1.65 8.44
N ALA A 9 -1.57 0.44 7.92
CA ALA A 9 -0.29 -0.21 7.67
C ALA A 9 -0.02 -0.30 6.16
N LEU A 10 1.17 0.17 5.75
CA LEU A 10 1.68 -0.03 4.40
C LEU A 10 2.32 -1.42 4.33
N VAL A 11 1.80 -2.27 3.46
CA VAL A 11 2.31 -3.62 3.25
C VAL A 11 2.65 -3.83 1.78
N GLY A 12 3.54 -4.73 1.49
CA GLY A 12 3.92 -5.05 0.13
C GLY A 12 5.30 -5.67 0.06
N TYR A 13 5.66 -6.07 -1.13
CA TYR A 13 6.96 -6.67 -1.39
C TYR A 13 8.08 -5.65 -1.15
N THR A 14 9.32 -6.14 -0.96
CA THR A 14 10.45 -5.22 -0.82
C THR A 14 10.65 -4.39 -2.10
N ASN A 15 11.08 -3.14 -1.94
CA ASN A 15 11.40 -2.22 -3.03
C ASN A 15 10.21 -1.82 -3.94
N VAL A 16 8.98 -1.85 -3.43
CA VAL A 16 7.81 -1.39 -4.17
C VAL A 16 7.51 0.11 -3.99
N GLY A 17 8.22 0.78 -3.08
CA GLY A 17 8.08 2.21 -2.83
C GLY A 17 7.28 2.59 -1.58
N LYS A 18 7.13 1.68 -0.61
CA LYS A 18 6.41 1.97 0.66
C LYS A 18 6.98 3.16 1.42
N SER A 19 8.32 3.21 1.56
CA SER A 19 8.97 4.31 2.27
C SER A 19 8.81 5.65 1.56
N THR A 20 8.83 5.67 0.24
CA THR A 20 8.57 6.87 -0.55
C THR A 20 7.14 7.37 -0.34
N ILE A 21 6.17 6.45 -0.38
CA ILE A 21 4.76 6.78 -0.12
C ILE A 21 4.59 7.30 1.31
N MET A 22 5.21 6.65 2.29
CA MET A 22 5.20 7.10 3.68
C MET A 22 5.67 8.55 3.81
N ASN A 23 6.77 8.90 3.16
CA ASN A 23 7.32 10.26 3.18
C ASN A 23 6.39 11.27 2.51
N LEU A 24 5.77 10.91 1.39
CA LEU A 24 4.82 11.79 0.70
C LEU A 24 3.59 12.06 1.55
N LEU A 25 3.04 11.05 2.21
CA LEU A 25 1.85 11.20 3.05
C LEU A 25 2.14 11.91 4.36
N SER A 26 3.31 11.67 4.95
CA SER A 26 3.70 12.30 6.23
C SER A 26 4.32 13.68 6.06
N LYS A 27 4.59 14.14 4.84
CA LYS A 27 5.30 15.39 4.53
C LYS A 27 6.63 15.52 5.29
N SER A 28 7.29 14.39 5.55
CA SER A 28 8.57 14.39 6.24
C SER A 28 9.72 14.24 5.24
N ASP A 29 10.84 14.89 5.54
CA ASP A 29 12.06 14.89 4.72
C ASP A 29 12.91 13.62 4.95
N VAL A 30 12.30 12.52 5.36
CA VAL A 30 13.03 11.27 5.55
C VAL A 30 13.45 10.73 4.18
N PHE A 31 14.74 10.48 4.06
CA PHE A 31 15.34 9.97 2.84
C PHE A 31 14.88 8.54 2.57
N ALA A 32 14.13 8.34 1.49
CA ALA A 32 13.75 7.02 1.01
C ALA A 32 14.79 6.55 -0.02
N GLU A 33 15.56 5.54 0.34
CA GLU A 33 16.51 4.92 -0.57
C GLU A 33 15.86 3.77 -1.33
N ASN A 34 16.18 3.65 -2.62
CA ASN A 34 15.73 2.53 -3.44
C ASN A 34 16.61 1.29 -3.16
N LYS A 35 16.51 0.75 -1.96
CA LYS A 35 17.25 -0.40 -1.49
C LYS A 35 16.32 -1.52 -1.04
N LEU A 36 16.81 -2.75 -1.12
CA LEU A 36 16.17 -3.88 -0.45
C LEU A 36 16.11 -3.61 1.05
N PHE A 37 14.94 -3.77 1.65
CA PHE A 37 14.72 -3.54 3.08
C PHE A 37 15.11 -2.13 3.54
N ALA A 38 14.69 -1.10 2.79
CA ALA A 38 14.86 0.30 3.20
C ALA A 38 14.27 0.54 4.59
N THR A 39 13.20 -0.18 4.95
CA THR A 39 12.64 -0.24 6.29
C THR A 39 13.02 -1.57 6.93
N LEU A 40 13.97 -1.55 7.85
CA LEU A 40 14.39 -2.73 8.63
C LEU A 40 13.49 -2.96 9.84
N ASP A 41 12.99 -1.89 10.44
CA ASP A 41 12.05 -1.91 11.54
C ASP A 41 10.80 -1.14 11.16
N THR A 42 9.68 -1.46 11.81
CA THR A 42 8.44 -0.72 11.60
C THR A 42 8.58 0.73 12.06
N THR A 43 8.17 1.67 11.21
CA THR A 43 8.15 3.09 11.51
C THR A 43 6.70 3.55 11.59
N VAL A 44 6.30 4.10 12.75
CA VAL A 44 4.95 4.62 12.98
C VAL A 44 4.98 6.13 13.00
N ARG A 45 4.11 6.78 12.23
CA ARG A 45 4.00 8.23 12.20
C ARG A 45 2.55 8.67 12.28
N LYS A 46 2.32 9.75 13.01
CA LYS A 46 1.04 10.44 12.97
C LYS A 46 0.98 11.29 11.70
N VAL A 47 -0.04 11.05 10.90
CA VAL A 47 -0.28 11.77 9.64
C VAL A 47 -1.64 12.42 9.72
N VAL A 48 -1.77 13.62 9.14
CA VAL A 48 -3.05 14.33 9.06
C VAL A 48 -3.39 14.53 7.58
N ILE A 49 -4.51 13.98 7.14
CA ILE A 49 -5.03 14.15 5.78
C ILE A 49 -6.37 14.84 5.87
N ASP A 50 -6.49 16.05 5.31
CA ASP A 50 -7.71 16.87 5.33
C ASP A 50 -8.35 16.94 6.73
N ASN A 51 -7.56 17.30 7.73
CA ASN A 51 -7.96 17.35 9.15
C ASN A 51 -8.27 16.00 9.81
N MET A 52 -8.06 14.88 9.13
CA MET A 52 -8.24 13.54 9.68
C MET A 52 -6.89 12.99 10.17
N PRO A 53 -6.67 12.88 11.48
CA PRO A 53 -5.46 12.27 12.00
C PRO A 53 -5.55 10.75 11.93
N LEU A 54 -4.43 10.13 11.58
CA LEU A 54 -4.28 8.68 11.54
C LEU A 54 -2.86 8.30 11.91
N LEU A 55 -2.65 7.05 12.27
CA LEU A 55 -1.32 6.46 12.45
C LEU A 55 -0.97 5.66 11.20
N LEU A 56 0.11 6.03 10.56
CA LEU A 56 0.61 5.35 9.37
C LEU A 56 1.87 4.58 9.74
N THR A 57 1.88 3.29 9.45
CA THR A 57 3.00 2.39 9.73
C THR A 57 3.60 1.90 8.43
N ASP A 58 4.90 2.11 8.25
CA ASP A 58 5.68 1.47 7.20
C ASP A 58 6.22 0.16 7.76
N THR A 59 6.03 -0.94 7.02
CA THR A 59 6.42 -2.28 7.46
C THR A 59 7.64 -2.78 6.70
N VAL A 60 8.30 -3.79 7.24
CA VAL A 60 9.36 -4.52 6.53
C VAL A 60 8.77 -5.15 5.27
N GLY A 61 9.46 -5.00 4.14
CA GLY A 61 9.00 -5.55 2.86
C GLY A 61 8.97 -7.07 2.85
N PHE A 62 7.96 -7.62 2.22
CA PHE A 62 7.87 -9.06 1.96
C PHE A 62 8.88 -9.46 0.89
N ILE A 63 9.45 -10.67 1.03
CA ILE A 63 10.22 -11.34 -0.01
C ILE A 63 9.88 -12.83 0.02
N ARG A 64 10.17 -13.52 -1.08
CA ARG A 64 9.90 -14.96 -1.20
C ARG A 64 10.65 -15.80 -0.16
N LYS A 65 11.88 -15.39 0.19
CA LYS A 65 12.70 -16.05 1.21
C LYS A 65 13.31 -14.99 2.13
N LEU A 66 12.78 -14.89 3.34
CA LEU A 66 13.24 -13.92 4.32
C LEU A 66 14.58 -14.36 4.95
N PRO A 67 15.63 -13.51 4.92
CA PRO A 67 16.86 -13.80 5.64
C PRO A 67 16.59 -13.96 7.15
N GLN A 68 17.26 -14.93 7.77
CA GLN A 68 17.05 -15.26 9.18
C GLN A 68 17.33 -14.07 10.10
N GLN A 69 18.29 -13.25 9.77
CA GLN A 69 18.64 -12.03 10.53
C GLN A 69 17.54 -10.96 10.54
N LEU A 70 16.56 -11.04 9.64
CA LEU A 70 15.45 -10.12 9.56
C LEU A 70 14.16 -10.68 10.17
N MET A 71 14.19 -11.88 10.74
CA MET A 71 13.01 -12.53 11.33
C MET A 71 12.40 -11.72 12.48
N GLU A 72 13.23 -11.10 13.31
CA GLU A 72 12.76 -10.27 14.43
C GLU A 72 12.01 -9.02 13.92
N SER A 73 12.57 -8.32 12.94
CA SER A 73 11.92 -7.16 12.31
C SER A 73 10.63 -7.55 11.63
N PHE A 74 10.59 -8.73 11.01
CA PHE A 74 9.39 -9.26 10.37
C PHE A 74 8.28 -9.58 11.38
N LYS A 75 8.62 -10.07 12.57
CA LYS A 75 7.64 -10.27 13.65
C LYS A 75 6.97 -8.97 14.07
N SER A 76 7.72 -7.88 14.18
CA SER A 76 7.16 -6.55 14.45
C SER A 76 6.19 -6.13 13.34
N THR A 77 6.51 -6.41 12.08
CA THR A 77 5.61 -6.18 10.93
C THR A 77 4.30 -6.96 11.09
N LEU A 78 4.36 -8.22 11.50
CA LEU A 78 3.17 -9.05 11.72
C LEU A 78 2.25 -8.47 12.80
N ASP A 79 2.82 -7.98 13.89
CA ASP A 79 2.06 -7.35 14.97
C ASP A 79 1.37 -6.07 14.50
N GLU A 80 2.07 -5.22 13.74
CA GLU A 80 1.49 -3.99 13.18
C GLU A 80 0.37 -4.29 12.18
N VAL A 81 0.49 -5.35 11.39
CA VAL A 81 -0.56 -5.78 10.47
C VAL A 81 -1.80 -6.25 11.25
N ARG A 82 -1.62 -7.03 12.32
CA ARG A 82 -2.74 -7.49 13.16
C ARG A 82 -3.48 -6.33 13.80
N GLU A 83 -2.78 -5.32 14.25
CA GLU A 83 -3.35 -4.15 14.92
C GLU A 83 -3.87 -3.08 13.95
N ALA A 84 -3.57 -3.18 12.67
CA ALA A 84 -4.04 -2.23 11.68
C ALA A 84 -5.55 -2.32 11.47
N ASP A 85 -6.17 -1.17 11.27
CA ASP A 85 -7.59 -1.04 10.93
C ASP A 85 -7.80 -1.04 9.41
N LEU A 86 -6.79 -0.62 8.67
CA LEU A 86 -6.78 -0.48 7.21
C LEU A 86 -5.40 -0.89 6.70
N LEU A 87 -5.38 -1.65 5.63
CA LEU A 87 -4.15 -2.02 4.94
C LEU A 87 -4.03 -1.25 3.62
N VAL A 88 -2.85 -0.76 3.35
CA VAL A 88 -2.48 -0.20 2.05
C VAL A 88 -1.46 -1.15 1.42
N HIS A 89 -1.93 -1.95 0.47
CA HIS A 89 -1.11 -2.94 -0.22
C HIS A 89 -0.47 -2.30 -1.44
N VAL A 90 0.83 -2.10 -1.39
CA VAL A 90 1.60 -1.44 -2.45
C VAL A 90 2.24 -2.47 -3.37
N LEU A 91 2.06 -2.28 -4.67
CA LEU A 91 2.62 -3.10 -5.74
C LEU A 91 3.49 -2.23 -6.65
N ASP A 92 4.54 -2.83 -7.19
CA ASP A 92 5.35 -2.25 -8.26
C ASP A 92 4.81 -2.80 -9.60
N ILE A 93 3.96 -2.02 -10.29
CA ILE A 93 3.33 -2.44 -11.55
C ILE A 93 4.35 -2.62 -12.68
N ALA A 94 5.53 -2.02 -12.55
CA ALA A 94 6.62 -2.17 -13.53
C ALA A 94 7.40 -3.47 -13.34
N HIS A 95 7.24 -4.16 -12.20
CA HIS A 95 7.91 -5.43 -11.96
C HIS A 95 7.22 -6.55 -12.75
N PRO A 96 7.97 -7.39 -13.48
CA PRO A 96 7.37 -8.45 -14.32
C PRO A 96 6.57 -9.49 -13.52
N ASN A 97 6.85 -9.66 -12.23
CA ASN A 97 6.19 -10.62 -11.35
C ASN A 97 5.27 -9.96 -10.32
N PHE A 98 4.75 -8.76 -10.58
CA PHE A 98 3.94 -8.04 -9.60
C PHE A 98 2.67 -8.81 -9.21
N GLU A 99 2.07 -9.54 -10.12
CA GLU A 99 0.87 -10.36 -9.85
C GLU A 99 1.18 -11.51 -8.90
N GLU A 100 2.29 -12.20 -9.10
CA GLU A 100 2.76 -13.24 -8.19
C GLU A 100 3.07 -12.66 -6.81
N GLN A 101 3.72 -11.51 -6.76
CA GLN A 101 4.00 -10.81 -5.50
C GLN A 101 2.71 -10.43 -4.76
N PHE A 102 1.69 -9.99 -5.49
CA PHE A 102 0.37 -9.72 -4.93
C PHE A 102 -0.21 -10.95 -4.22
N GLU A 103 -0.19 -12.10 -4.88
CA GLU A 103 -0.72 -13.35 -4.33
C GLU A 103 0.07 -13.81 -3.10
N VAL A 104 1.41 -13.74 -3.14
CA VAL A 104 2.28 -14.11 -2.01
C VAL A 104 1.96 -13.27 -0.77
N VAL A 105 1.82 -11.96 -0.95
CA VAL A 105 1.50 -11.05 0.16
C VAL A 105 0.10 -11.34 0.71
N ASN A 106 -0.90 -11.54 -0.16
CA ASN A 106 -2.26 -11.87 0.27
C ASN A 106 -2.33 -13.17 1.07
N GLU A 107 -1.67 -14.22 0.60
CA GLU A 107 -1.61 -15.49 1.31
C GLU A 107 -0.99 -15.32 2.70
N THR A 108 0.11 -14.58 2.78
CA THR A 108 0.79 -14.31 4.05
C THR A 108 -0.09 -13.49 4.99
N LEU A 109 -0.77 -12.48 4.48
CA LEU A 109 -1.68 -11.66 5.29
C LEU A 109 -2.85 -12.49 5.84
N ASN A 110 -3.39 -13.41 5.04
CA ASN A 110 -4.46 -14.31 5.48
C ASN A 110 -3.99 -15.29 6.56
N GLU A 111 -2.74 -15.73 6.52
CA GLU A 111 -2.15 -16.56 7.57
C GLU A 111 -1.94 -15.81 8.89
N ILE A 112 -1.61 -14.52 8.80
CA ILE A 112 -1.37 -13.67 9.97
C ILE A 112 -2.66 -13.37 10.72
N ASP A 113 -3.72 -13.03 9.98
CA ASP A 113 -4.99 -12.61 10.55
C ASP A 113 -6.14 -13.08 9.66
N ASN A 114 -7.00 -13.93 10.20
CA ASN A 114 -8.18 -14.45 9.50
C ASN A 114 -9.29 -13.39 9.33
N LYS A 115 -9.13 -12.22 9.92
CA LYS A 115 -10.12 -11.14 9.80
C LYS A 115 -9.94 -10.41 8.49
N GLU A 116 -11.04 -10.27 7.76
CA GLU A 116 -11.06 -9.37 6.62
C GLU A 116 -10.88 -7.93 7.09
N LYS A 117 -9.85 -7.27 6.58
CA LYS A 117 -9.61 -5.86 6.83
C LYS A 117 -9.87 -5.06 5.57
N PRO A 118 -10.43 -3.85 5.69
CA PRO A 118 -10.45 -2.93 4.56
C PRO A 118 -9.04 -2.76 3.99
N THR A 119 -8.93 -2.81 2.68
CA THR A 119 -7.64 -2.73 1.99
C THR A 119 -7.76 -1.80 0.80
N ILE A 120 -6.76 -0.93 0.63
CA ILE A 120 -6.55 -0.14 -0.58
C ILE A 120 -5.37 -0.78 -1.32
N ILE A 121 -5.52 -1.06 -2.61
CA ILE A 121 -4.44 -1.57 -3.44
C ILE A 121 -3.83 -0.39 -4.20
N VAL A 122 -2.53 -0.17 -4.02
CA VAL A 122 -1.79 0.90 -4.67
C VAL A 122 -0.81 0.31 -5.66
N PHE A 123 -1.04 0.58 -6.94
CA PHE A 123 -0.13 0.23 -8.02
C PHE A 123 0.81 1.40 -8.23
N ASN A 124 2.05 1.25 -7.74
CA ASN A 124 3.09 2.26 -7.85
C ASN A 124 3.96 2.04 -9.07
N LYS A 125 4.71 3.06 -9.43
CA LYS A 125 5.68 3.06 -10.54
C LYS A 125 5.04 2.97 -11.91
N ILE A 126 3.88 3.61 -12.08
CA ILE A 126 3.22 3.69 -13.42
C ILE A 126 4.10 4.39 -14.46
N ASP A 127 5.01 5.26 -14.02
CA ASP A 127 6.00 5.94 -14.87
C ASP A 127 6.97 4.97 -15.54
N ALA A 128 7.25 3.85 -14.91
CA ALA A 128 8.19 2.83 -15.40
C ALA A 128 7.52 1.62 -16.05
N TYR A 129 6.18 1.59 -16.10
CA TYR A 129 5.46 0.45 -16.67
C TYR A 129 5.67 0.35 -18.18
N GLN A 130 5.99 -0.85 -18.65
CA GLN A 130 6.05 -1.19 -20.06
C GLN A 130 5.37 -2.55 -20.28
N PRO A 131 4.60 -2.71 -21.37
CA PRO A 131 4.06 -4.02 -21.73
C PRO A 131 5.17 -5.07 -21.89
N PRO A 132 4.89 -6.35 -21.59
CA PRO A 132 5.88 -7.40 -21.80
C PRO A 132 6.39 -7.43 -23.26
N LEU A 133 7.70 -7.63 -23.41
CA LEU A 133 8.33 -7.67 -24.75
C LEU A 133 7.68 -8.69 -25.67
N ALA A 134 7.22 -9.82 -25.15
CA ALA A 134 6.55 -10.85 -25.92
C ALA A 134 5.25 -10.36 -26.58
N GLU A 135 4.61 -9.34 -26.00
CA GLU A 135 3.33 -8.80 -26.48
C GLU A 135 3.50 -7.65 -27.48
N LEU A 136 4.71 -7.10 -27.64
CA LEU A 136 4.94 -5.96 -28.54
C LEU A 136 4.69 -6.26 -30.02
N ASN A 137 4.68 -7.53 -30.40
CA ASN A 137 4.39 -7.97 -31.76
C ASN A 137 2.95 -8.50 -31.95
N GLU A 138 2.14 -8.43 -30.89
CA GLU A 138 0.74 -8.84 -30.95
C GLU A 138 -0.13 -7.66 -31.45
N PRO A 139 -1.38 -7.93 -31.89
CA PRO A 139 -2.32 -6.86 -32.18
C PRO A 139 -2.48 -5.91 -30.98
N GLU A 140 -2.68 -4.61 -31.25
CA GLU A 140 -2.81 -3.60 -30.19
C GLU A 140 -3.84 -3.97 -29.10
N GLU A 141 -4.90 -4.66 -29.50
CA GLU A 141 -5.97 -5.12 -28.61
C GLU A 141 -5.51 -6.19 -27.60
N ASP A 142 -4.43 -6.91 -27.92
CA ASP A 142 -3.87 -7.97 -27.08
C ASP A 142 -2.71 -7.48 -26.19
N ILE A 143 -2.24 -6.26 -26.40
CA ILE A 143 -1.17 -5.67 -25.61
C ILE A 143 -1.71 -5.19 -24.25
N ARG A 144 -1.08 -5.61 -23.15
CA ARG A 144 -1.43 -5.14 -21.81
C ARG A 144 -0.92 -3.73 -21.58
N THR A 145 -1.65 -2.75 -22.07
CA THR A 145 -1.39 -1.33 -21.80
C THR A 145 -1.70 -1.00 -20.34
N LEU A 146 -1.18 0.14 -19.84
CA LEU A 146 -1.51 0.60 -18.50
C LEU A 146 -3.02 0.76 -18.32
N ASP A 147 -3.72 1.32 -19.31
CA ASP A 147 -5.18 1.50 -19.25
C ASP A 147 -5.93 0.18 -19.22
N SER A 148 -5.49 -0.82 -19.98
CA SER A 148 -6.11 -2.15 -19.96
C SER A 148 -5.89 -2.86 -18.63
N LEU A 149 -4.70 -2.71 -18.01
CA LEU A 149 -4.42 -3.22 -16.68
C LEU A 149 -5.29 -2.56 -15.62
N LYS A 150 -5.43 -1.23 -15.67
CA LYS A 150 -6.31 -0.50 -14.74
C LYS A 150 -7.72 -1.05 -14.78
N LYS A 151 -8.31 -1.20 -15.96
CA LYS A 151 -9.66 -1.74 -16.15
C LYS A 151 -9.79 -3.17 -15.63
N SER A 152 -8.81 -4.02 -15.96
CA SER A 152 -8.78 -5.42 -15.55
C SER A 152 -8.72 -5.55 -14.03
N TRP A 153 -7.83 -4.83 -13.37
CA TRP A 153 -7.69 -4.88 -11.93
C TRP A 153 -8.86 -4.27 -11.18
N MET A 154 -9.40 -3.16 -11.66
CA MET A 154 -10.59 -2.55 -11.06
C MET A 154 -11.81 -3.48 -11.15
N SER A 155 -11.96 -4.18 -12.26
CA SER A 155 -13.01 -5.19 -12.44
C SER A 155 -12.79 -6.40 -11.51
N LYS A 156 -11.56 -6.92 -11.44
CA LYS A 156 -11.20 -8.08 -10.60
C LYS A 156 -11.40 -7.80 -9.12
N MET A 157 -11.06 -6.61 -8.65
CA MET A 157 -11.09 -6.25 -7.24
C MET A 157 -12.48 -5.82 -6.74
N GLY A 158 -13.40 -5.55 -7.64
CA GLY A 158 -14.77 -5.20 -7.28
C GLY A 158 -14.87 -3.97 -6.37
N LYS A 159 -15.28 -4.17 -5.13
CA LYS A 159 -15.45 -3.07 -4.15
C LYS A 159 -14.14 -2.57 -3.54
N THR A 160 -13.06 -3.34 -3.66
CA THR A 160 -11.75 -2.92 -3.15
C THR A 160 -11.20 -1.78 -3.98
N LYS A 161 -10.80 -0.70 -3.33
CA LYS A 161 -10.27 0.47 -4.02
C LYS A 161 -8.87 0.21 -4.57
N CYS A 162 -8.67 0.58 -5.83
CA CYS A 162 -7.39 0.51 -6.53
C CYS A 162 -6.96 1.92 -6.95
N VAL A 163 -5.73 2.28 -6.67
CA VAL A 163 -5.14 3.56 -7.03
C VAL A 163 -3.84 3.31 -7.79
N PHE A 164 -3.64 4.02 -8.90
CA PHE A 164 -2.48 3.86 -9.78
C PHE A 164 -1.66 5.14 -9.73
N ILE A 165 -0.44 5.05 -9.17
CA ILE A 165 0.38 6.24 -8.89
C ILE A 165 1.81 6.10 -9.41
N SER A 166 2.48 7.24 -9.51
CA SER A 166 3.95 7.32 -9.47
C SER A 166 4.35 8.13 -8.24
N ALA A 167 4.91 7.46 -7.23
CA ALA A 167 5.34 8.14 -6.02
C ALA A 167 6.52 9.09 -6.30
N THR A 168 7.46 8.68 -7.16
CA THR A 168 8.61 9.51 -7.54
C THR A 168 8.21 10.75 -8.32
N ASP A 169 7.29 10.63 -9.28
CA ASP A 169 6.81 11.74 -10.10
C ASP A 169 5.65 12.51 -9.46
N LYS A 170 5.19 12.04 -8.29
CA LYS A 170 4.03 12.58 -7.56
C LYS A 170 2.74 12.57 -8.39
N GLU A 171 2.61 11.62 -9.29
CA GLU A 171 1.42 11.45 -10.12
C GLU A 171 0.35 10.69 -9.35
N ASN A 172 -0.89 11.22 -9.34
CA ASN A 172 -2.07 10.65 -8.67
C ASN A 172 -1.94 10.51 -7.14
N VAL A 173 -1.01 11.20 -6.51
CA VAL A 173 -0.84 11.18 -5.05
C VAL A 173 -2.04 11.80 -4.34
N GLU A 174 -2.65 12.83 -4.92
CA GLU A 174 -3.87 13.45 -4.38
C GLU A 174 -5.06 12.47 -4.41
N GLU A 175 -5.19 11.67 -5.48
CA GLU A 175 -6.20 10.60 -5.54
C GLU A 175 -5.99 9.56 -4.43
N LEU A 176 -4.74 9.17 -4.17
CA LEU A 176 -4.42 8.27 -3.05
C LEU A 176 -4.85 8.87 -1.71
N LYS A 177 -4.57 10.15 -1.49
CA LYS A 177 -4.99 10.85 -0.26
C LYS A 177 -6.51 10.90 -0.10
N GLU A 178 -7.23 11.16 -1.18
CA GLU A 178 -8.71 11.16 -1.18
C GLU A 178 -9.28 9.79 -0.83
N VAL A 179 -8.80 8.75 -1.46
CA VAL A 179 -9.24 7.36 -1.18
C VAL A 179 -8.91 6.98 0.25
N LEU A 180 -7.71 7.29 0.71
CA LEU A 180 -7.27 7.02 2.08
C LEU A 180 -8.15 7.77 3.09
N TYR A 181 -8.43 9.05 2.84
CA TYR A 181 -9.31 9.86 3.68
C TYR A 181 -10.71 9.24 3.81
N GLU A 182 -11.33 8.84 2.70
CA GLU A 182 -12.66 8.25 2.69
C GLU A 182 -12.72 6.93 3.46
N GLU A 183 -11.73 6.07 3.27
CA GLU A 183 -11.65 4.78 3.98
C GLU A 183 -11.42 4.97 5.49
N VAL A 184 -10.52 5.86 5.88
CA VAL A 184 -10.25 6.17 7.28
C VAL A 184 -11.48 6.80 7.94
N LYS A 185 -12.13 7.72 7.24
CA LYS A 185 -13.36 8.37 7.72
C LYS A 185 -14.48 7.35 7.96
N ALA A 186 -14.65 6.40 7.05
CA ALA A 186 -15.65 5.34 7.21
C ALA A 186 -15.39 4.49 8.46
N ILE A 187 -14.13 4.11 8.70
CA ILE A 187 -13.73 3.34 9.89
C ILE A 187 -13.97 4.16 11.15
N PHE A 188 -13.58 5.43 11.14
CA PHE A 188 -13.75 6.34 12.28
C PHE A 188 -15.22 6.52 12.65
N LYS A 189 -16.11 6.70 11.69
CA LYS A 189 -17.56 6.83 11.91
C LYS A 189 -18.18 5.60 12.55
N VAL A 190 -17.76 4.41 12.16
CA VAL A 190 -18.24 3.15 12.75
C VAL A 190 -17.79 3.04 14.20
N ARG A 191 -16.53 3.44 14.49
CA ARG A 191 -15.95 3.37 15.84
C ARG A 191 -16.50 4.47 16.77
N TYR A 192 -16.73 5.66 16.25
CA TYR A 192 -17.15 6.84 16.99
C TYR A 192 -18.36 7.52 16.35
N PRO A 193 -19.55 6.89 16.39
CA PRO A 193 -20.72 7.38 15.65
C PRO A 193 -21.25 8.72 16.14
N TYR A 194 -20.88 9.16 17.32
CA TYR A 194 -21.36 10.43 17.93
C TYR A 194 -20.35 11.58 17.85
N ASN A 195 -19.15 11.33 17.29
CA ASN A 195 -18.18 12.39 17.09
C ASN A 195 -18.39 13.06 15.74
N ASN A 196 -18.82 14.33 15.79
CA ASN A 196 -18.78 15.17 14.61
C ASN A 196 -17.33 15.57 14.35
N PHE A 197 -16.90 15.46 13.10
CA PHE A 197 -15.57 15.86 12.65
C PHE A 197 -15.44 17.39 12.67
N LEU A 198 -15.41 17.97 13.86
CA LEU A 198 -15.15 19.38 14.05
C LEU A 198 -13.70 19.56 14.51
N TYR A 199 -12.78 19.57 13.56
CA TYR A 199 -11.40 19.98 13.77
C TYR A 199 -10.93 20.86 12.62
#